data_eeed9c3de8ce701c500251f6f9ccb6b5
#
_entry.id   eeed9c3de8ce701c500251f6f9ccb6b5
#
_cell.length_a   1.000
_cell.length_b   1.000
_cell.length_c   1.000
_cell.angle_alpha   90.00
_cell.angle_beta   90.00
_cell.angle_gamma   90.00
#
_symmetry.space_group_name_H-M   'P 1'
#
loop_
_entity.id
_entity.type
_entity.pdbx_description
1 polymer ?
#
loop_
_entity_poly.entity_id
_entity_poly.type
_entity_poly.pdbx_seq_one_letter_code
_entity_poly.pdbx_strand_id
1 'polypeptide(L)'
;MRAAIIGLALTLLAAPALAADADCLWQATPAAERSAWLASYETDLGGLLEMRLPAERLEALSLACGVPEMQQGQIRDLILARVLETASGRYWARKTGRAFAIEQAWMSLSEDDKDQLRRWSATAIADGRGEEKSFDALPRFAVLMRATAPEMPHLMAFVLGRGYRELVSD
;
A
#
# COMPACT_ATOMS: atom_id res chain seq x y z
N MET A 1 16.88 33.62 -47.25
CA MET A 1 15.80 33.42 -46.27
C MET A 1 15.86 31.99 -45.83
N ARG A 2 16.34 31.73 -44.59
CA ARG A 2 16.40 30.38 -43.98
C ARG A 2 15.40 30.37 -42.86
N ALA A 3 14.31 29.62 -42.98
CA ALA A 3 13.31 29.40 -41.97
C ALA A 3 13.83 28.29 -41.03
N ALA A 4 14.06 28.64 -39.77
CA ALA A 4 14.36 27.70 -38.71
C ALA A 4 13.05 27.17 -38.13
N ILE A 5 12.78 25.89 -38.32
CA ILE A 5 11.67 25.18 -37.68
C ILE A 5 12.13 24.81 -36.29
N ILE A 6 11.60 25.47 -35.27
CA ILE A 6 11.78 25.10 -33.86
C ILE A 6 10.76 24.00 -33.56
N GLY A 7 11.26 22.77 -33.52
CA GLY A 7 10.50 21.62 -33.07
C GLY A 7 10.32 21.67 -31.53
N LEU A 8 9.11 21.98 -31.10
CA LEU A 8 8.70 21.92 -29.69
C LEU A 8 8.52 20.44 -29.33
N ALA A 9 9.52 19.83 -28.69
CA ALA A 9 9.39 18.52 -28.10
C ALA A 9 8.51 18.62 -26.84
N LEU A 10 7.23 18.26 -26.98
CA LEU A 10 6.36 17.97 -25.83
C LEU A 10 6.85 16.67 -25.21
N THR A 11 7.70 16.75 -24.19
CA THR A 11 7.90 15.66 -23.26
C THR A 11 6.63 15.50 -22.43
N LEU A 12 5.79 14.54 -22.82
CA LEU A 12 4.71 14.03 -21.97
C LEU A 12 5.38 13.45 -20.72
N LEU A 13 5.36 14.22 -19.65
CA LEU A 13 5.60 13.71 -18.31
C LEU A 13 4.46 12.74 -18.02
N ALA A 14 4.71 11.44 -18.18
CA ALA A 14 3.85 10.41 -17.64
C ALA A 14 3.85 10.59 -16.13
N ALA A 15 2.80 11.21 -15.59
CA ALA A 15 2.60 11.34 -14.15
C ALA A 15 2.43 9.95 -13.53
N PRO A 16 2.80 9.76 -12.25
CA PRO A 16 2.55 8.52 -11.54
C PRO A 16 1.03 8.31 -11.37
N ALA A 17 0.41 7.63 -12.33
CA ALA A 17 -1.03 7.44 -12.38
C ALA A 17 -1.53 6.55 -11.23
N LEU A 18 -0.77 5.55 -10.82
CA LEU A 18 -1.24 4.48 -9.93
C LEU A 18 -1.27 4.85 -8.44
N ALA A 19 -0.44 5.79 -7.96
CA ALA A 19 -0.54 6.27 -6.57
C ALA A 19 -1.84 7.07 -6.34
N ALA A 20 -2.24 7.85 -7.35
CA ALA A 20 -3.52 8.56 -7.36
C ALA A 20 -4.70 7.58 -7.33
N ASP A 21 -4.56 6.41 -7.95
CA ASP A 21 -5.59 5.39 -8.05
C ASP A 21 -5.91 4.74 -6.70
N ALA A 22 -4.89 4.41 -5.91
CA ALA A 22 -5.09 3.80 -4.58
C ALA A 22 -5.83 4.73 -3.61
N ASP A 23 -5.52 6.02 -3.65
CA ASP A 23 -6.19 7.01 -2.81
C ASP A 23 -7.61 7.30 -3.31
N CYS A 24 -7.82 7.32 -4.62
CA CYS A 24 -9.16 7.42 -5.20
C CYS A 24 -10.03 6.23 -4.80
N LEU A 25 -9.55 5.00 -5.00
CA LEU A 25 -10.27 3.78 -4.63
C LEU A 25 -10.65 3.77 -3.15
N TRP A 26 -9.73 4.21 -2.29
CA TRP A 26 -9.98 4.34 -0.87
C TRP A 26 -11.06 5.38 -0.57
N GLN A 27 -11.02 6.55 -1.19
CA GLN A 27 -12.01 7.61 -0.97
C GLN A 27 -13.37 7.29 -1.57
N ALA A 28 -13.43 6.60 -2.71
CA ALA A 28 -14.65 6.14 -3.34
C ALA A 28 -15.33 4.99 -2.56
N THR A 29 -14.59 4.32 -1.66
CA THR A 29 -15.17 3.33 -0.75
C THR A 29 -16.00 4.02 0.33
N PRO A 30 -17.23 3.58 0.63
CA PRO A 30 -18.08 4.17 1.65
C PRO A 30 -17.40 4.21 3.03
N ALA A 31 -17.60 5.29 3.76
CA ALA A 31 -16.99 5.49 5.09
C ALA A 31 -17.35 4.36 6.08
N ALA A 32 -18.56 3.82 6.00
CA ALA A 32 -19.00 2.70 6.84
C ALA A 32 -18.19 1.43 6.56
N GLU A 33 -17.96 1.08 5.28
CA GLU A 33 -17.14 -0.07 4.89
C GLU A 33 -15.69 0.11 5.35
N ARG A 34 -15.10 1.29 5.09
CA ARG A 34 -13.74 1.60 5.57
C ARG A 34 -13.61 1.44 7.09
N SER A 35 -14.61 1.94 7.83
CA SER A 35 -14.62 1.83 9.29
C SER A 35 -14.74 0.39 9.76
N ALA A 36 -15.57 -0.43 9.09
CA ALA A 36 -15.71 -1.84 9.39
C ALA A 36 -14.40 -2.59 9.16
N TRP A 37 -13.72 -2.37 8.03
CA TRP A 37 -12.43 -3.01 7.76
C TRP A 37 -11.33 -2.60 8.73
N LEU A 38 -11.28 -1.32 9.11
CA LEU A 38 -10.32 -0.84 10.10
C LEU A 38 -10.60 -1.43 11.50
N ALA A 39 -11.86 -1.70 11.84
CA ALA A 39 -12.23 -2.40 13.08
C ALA A 39 -11.86 -3.88 13.00
N SER A 40 -12.09 -4.54 11.86
CA SER A 40 -11.71 -5.95 11.64
C SER A 40 -10.21 -6.18 11.77
N TYR A 41 -9.38 -5.21 11.41
CA TYR A 41 -7.94 -5.30 11.60
C TYR A 41 -7.53 -5.60 13.05
N GLU A 42 -8.24 -5.04 14.02
CA GLU A 42 -7.92 -5.21 15.45
C GLU A 42 -8.45 -6.54 16.02
N THR A 43 -9.45 -7.14 15.37
CA THR A 43 -10.15 -8.33 15.88
C THR A 43 -9.89 -9.58 15.07
N ASP A 44 -9.68 -9.45 13.77
CA ASP A 44 -9.52 -10.58 12.83
C ASP A 44 -8.66 -10.16 11.62
N LEU A 45 -7.36 -10.04 11.84
CA LEU A 45 -6.42 -9.72 10.76
C LEU A 45 -6.40 -10.80 9.67
N GLY A 46 -6.57 -12.07 10.06
CA GLY A 46 -6.62 -13.20 9.10
C GLY A 46 -7.79 -13.07 8.15
N GLY A 47 -9.01 -12.86 8.67
CA GLY A 47 -10.20 -12.64 7.87
C GLY A 47 -10.11 -11.39 6.99
N LEU A 48 -9.42 -10.34 7.45
CA LEU A 48 -9.17 -9.16 6.63
C LEU A 48 -8.28 -9.47 5.41
N LEU A 49 -7.25 -10.29 5.56
CA LEU A 49 -6.38 -10.71 4.46
C LEU A 49 -7.12 -11.56 3.41
N GLU A 50 -8.16 -12.26 3.83
CA GLU A 50 -9.06 -13.03 2.96
C GLU A 50 -10.23 -12.19 2.43
N MET A 51 -10.22 -10.89 2.62
CA MET A 51 -11.30 -9.97 2.20
C MET A 51 -11.67 -10.18 0.74
N ARG A 52 -12.97 -10.36 0.50
CA ARG A 52 -13.55 -10.46 -0.85
C ARG A 52 -14.51 -9.31 -1.07
N LEU A 53 -14.40 -8.70 -2.23
CA LEU A 53 -15.35 -7.69 -2.69
C LEU A 53 -16.16 -8.26 -3.86
N PRO A 54 -17.48 -8.04 -3.90
CA PRO A 54 -18.31 -8.42 -5.06
C PRO A 54 -17.79 -7.78 -6.35
N ALA A 55 -17.90 -8.50 -7.47
CA ALA A 55 -17.43 -8.03 -8.78
C ALA A 55 -18.05 -6.69 -9.17
N GLU A 56 -19.34 -6.51 -8.95
CA GLU A 56 -20.08 -5.27 -9.25
C GLU A 56 -19.50 -4.09 -8.43
N ARG A 57 -19.02 -4.38 -7.21
CA ARG A 57 -18.41 -3.37 -6.35
C ARG A 57 -17.06 -2.93 -6.87
N LEU A 58 -16.23 -3.90 -7.30
CA LEU A 58 -14.93 -3.64 -7.90
C LEU A 58 -15.06 -2.83 -9.20
N GLU A 59 -16.05 -3.19 -10.04
CA GLU A 59 -16.37 -2.46 -11.27
C GLU A 59 -16.80 -1.02 -10.98
N ALA A 60 -17.70 -0.82 -10.02
CA ALA A 60 -18.16 0.51 -9.63
C ALA A 60 -17.00 1.39 -9.13
N LEU A 61 -16.06 0.84 -8.35
CA LEU A 61 -14.86 1.55 -7.89
C LEU A 61 -13.90 1.87 -9.03
N SER A 62 -13.70 0.91 -9.95
CA SER A 62 -12.89 1.10 -11.16
C SER A 62 -13.41 2.26 -12.01
N LEU A 63 -14.70 2.29 -12.27
CA LEU A 63 -15.34 3.36 -13.04
C LEU A 63 -15.27 4.71 -12.30
N ALA A 64 -15.52 4.73 -11.00
CA ALA A 64 -15.49 5.95 -10.20
C ALA A 64 -14.09 6.59 -10.17
N CYS A 65 -13.02 5.78 -10.26
CA CYS A 65 -11.64 6.25 -10.27
C CYS A 65 -11.01 6.34 -11.66
N GLY A 66 -11.75 6.03 -12.73
CA GLY A 66 -11.24 6.13 -14.09
C GLY A 66 -10.14 5.11 -14.41
N VAL A 67 -10.17 3.92 -13.80
CA VAL A 67 -9.19 2.85 -13.96
C VAL A 67 -9.81 1.57 -14.55
N PRO A 68 -10.52 1.65 -15.70
CA PRO A 68 -11.26 0.52 -16.26
C PRO A 68 -10.34 -0.63 -16.70
N GLU A 69 -9.08 -0.35 -17.00
CA GLU A 69 -8.10 -1.33 -17.44
C GLU A 69 -7.50 -2.13 -16.26
N MET A 70 -7.74 -1.66 -15.02
CA MET A 70 -7.19 -2.33 -13.83
C MET A 70 -7.95 -3.63 -13.55
N GLN A 71 -7.21 -4.71 -13.35
CA GLN A 71 -7.81 -6.00 -12.99
C GLN A 71 -8.50 -5.93 -11.62
N GLN A 72 -9.63 -6.61 -11.48
CA GLN A 72 -10.40 -6.64 -10.24
C GLN A 72 -9.57 -7.09 -9.02
N GLY A 73 -8.63 -8.03 -9.22
CA GLY A 73 -7.70 -8.46 -8.19
C GLY A 73 -6.80 -7.31 -7.71
N GLN A 74 -6.27 -6.52 -8.62
CA GLN A 74 -5.43 -5.36 -8.28
C GLN A 74 -6.20 -4.29 -7.50
N ILE A 75 -7.46 -4.02 -7.88
CA ILE A 75 -8.32 -3.07 -7.16
C ILE A 75 -8.53 -3.53 -5.72
N ARG A 76 -8.86 -4.82 -5.52
CA ARG A 76 -8.98 -5.42 -4.18
C ARG A 76 -7.68 -5.27 -3.39
N ASP A 77 -6.55 -5.60 -4.00
CA ASP A 77 -5.24 -5.59 -3.36
C ASP A 77 -4.80 -4.18 -2.96
N LEU A 78 -5.09 -3.17 -3.78
CA LEU A 78 -4.85 -1.76 -3.44
C LEU A 78 -5.72 -1.28 -2.26
N ILE A 79 -6.99 -1.69 -2.23
CA ILE A 79 -7.87 -1.39 -1.10
C ILE A 79 -7.37 -2.08 0.17
N LEU A 80 -7.03 -3.36 0.10
CA LEU A 80 -6.46 -4.11 1.22
C LEU A 80 -5.15 -3.46 1.71
N ALA A 81 -4.26 -3.13 0.81
CA ALA A 81 -3.01 -2.44 1.13
C ALA A 81 -3.26 -1.13 1.89
N ARG A 82 -4.26 -0.36 1.47
CA ARG A 82 -4.62 0.90 2.14
C ARG A 82 -5.24 0.67 3.51
N VAL A 83 -6.03 -0.38 3.70
CA VAL A 83 -6.55 -0.77 5.02
C VAL A 83 -5.39 -1.13 5.96
N LEU A 84 -4.50 -2.01 5.53
CA LEU A 84 -3.35 -2.47 6.33
C LEU A 84 -2.44 -1.31 6.73
N GLU A 85 -2.07 -0.44 5.80
CA GLU A 85 -1.25 0.74 6.07
C GLU A 85 -1.93 1.69 7.08
N THR A 86 -3.21 1.99 6.85
CA THR A 86 -3.95 2.94 7.71
C THR A 86 -4.15 2.39 9.12
N ALA A 87 -4.53 1.12 9.26
CA ALA A 87 -4.81 0.50 10.55
C ALA A 87 -3.53 0.31 11.37
N SER A 88 -2.46 -0.18 10.74
CA SER A 88 -1.15 -0.32 11.39
C SER A 88 -0.53 1.03 11.76
N GLY A 89 -0.67 2.05 10.90
CA GLY A 89 -0.26 3.42 11.22
C GLY A 89 -0.96 3.95 12.48
N ARG A 90 -2.28 3.72 12.62
CA ARG A 90 -3.04 4.06 13.83
C ARG A 90 -2.55 3.29 15.06
N TYR A 91 -2.28 2.00 14.91
CA TYR A 91 -1.72 1.20 16.00
C TYR A 91 -0.41 1.80 16.51
N TRP A 92 0.54 2.05 15.62
CA TRP A 92 1.84 2.60 15.98
C TRP A 92 1.77 4.02 16.51
N ALA A 93 0.85 4.85 16.02
CA ALA A 93 0.62 6.19 16.56
C ALA A 93 0.14 6.12 18.02
N ARG A 94 -0.81 5.24 18.34
CA ARG A 94 -1.27 5.02 19.73
C ARG A 94 -0.15 4.51 20.62
N LYS A 95 0.60 3.51 20.15
CA LYS A 95 1.69 2.91 20.91
C LYS A 95 2.82 3.88 21.24
N THR A 96 3.24 4.66 20.27
CA THR A 96 4.41 5.56 20.41
C THR A 96 4.04 6.94 20.94
N GLY A 97 2.75 7.28 20.99
CA GLY A 97 2.27 8.64 21.27
C GLY A 97 2.64 9.65 20.17
N ARG A 98 3.11 9.21 19.02
CA ARG A 98 3.56 10.06 17.90
C ARG A 98 2.80 9.71 16.64
N ALA A 99 2.06 10.68 16.12
CA ALA A 99 1.48 10.57 14.78
C ALA A 99 2.61 10.32 13.76
N PHE A 100 2.34 9.48 12.77
CA PHE A 100 3.28 9.18 11.67
C PHE A 100 4.62 8.56 12.10
N ALA A 101 4.71 7.93 13.28
CA ALA A 101 5.96 7.35 13.76
C ALA A 101 6.50 6.25 12.81
N ILE A 102 5.61 5.38 12.33
CA ILE A 102 6.00 4.29 11.44
C ILE A 102 6.33 4.79 10.03
N GLU A 103 5.62 5.81 9.54
CA GLU A 103 5.91 6.47 8.26
C GLU A 103 7.28 7.15 8.29
N GLN A 104 7.62 7.83 9.37
CA GLN A 104 8.95 8.44 9.56
C GLN A 104 10.05 7.38 9.60
N ALA A 105 9.81 6.25 10.27
CA ALA A 105 10.75 5.14 10.28
C ALA A 105 10.91 4.52 8.89
N TRP A 106 9.81 4.35 8.13
CA TRP A 106 9.86 3.92 6.74
C TRP A 106 10.71 4.86 5.87
N MET A 107 10.47 6.16 5.98
CA MET A 107 11.24 7.16 5.24
C MET A 107 12.74 7.19 5.58
N SER A 108 13.13 6.69 6.75
CA SER A 108 14.53 6.61 7.18
C SER A 108 15.25 5.33 6.73
N LEU A 109 14.54 4.36 6.14
CA LEU A 109 15.14 3.18 5.52
C LEU A 109 15.95 3.56 4.28
N SER A 110 16.98 2.79 3.98
CA SER A 110 17.68 2.88 2.70
C SER A 110 16.74 2.49 1.54
N GLU A 111 17.03 2.97 0.32
CA GLU A 111 16.22 2.56 -0.84
C GLU A 111 16.35 1.05 -1.10
N ASP A 112 17.52 0.46 -0.88
CA ASP A 112 17.71 -1.00 -0.99
C ASP A 112 16.80 -1.78 -0.03
N ASP A 113 16.65 -1.30 1.21
CA ASP A 113 15.74 -1.91 2.19
C ASP A 113 14.28 -1.76 1.77
N LYS A 114 13.88 -0.57 1.33
CA LYS A 114 12.54 -0.32 0.83
C LYS A 114 12.22 -1.21 -0.37
N ASP A 115 13.15 -1.36 -1.31
CA ASP A 115 12.97 -2.22 -2.48
C ASP A 115 12.81 -3.70 -2.12
N GLN A 116 13.55 -4.18 -1.13
CA GLN A 116 13.35 -5.53 -0.61
C GLN A 116 11.95 -5.69 -0.04
N LEU A 117 11.51 -4.73 0.79
CA LEU A 117 10.20 -4.74 1.43
C LEU A 117 9.06 -4.61 0.42
N ARG A 118 9.20 -3.76 -0.62
CA ARG A 118 8.22 -3.59 -1.71
C ARG A 118 8.04 -4.90 -2.49
N ARG A 119 9.12 -5.53 -2.92
CA ARG A 119 9.05 -6.82 -3.64
C ARG A 119 8.45 -7.93 -2.80
N TRP A 120 8.83 -8.00 -1.52
CA TRP A 120 8.21 -8.96 -0.60
C TRP A 120 6.70 -8.72 -0.45
N SER A 121 6.28 -7.48 -0.32
CA SER A 121 4.87 -7.11 -0.17
C SER A 121 4.04 -7.52 -1.39
N ALA A 122 4.56 -7.34 -2.59
CA ALA A 122 3.88 -7.73 -3.82
C ALA A 122 3.67 -9.24 -3.88
N THR A 123 4.70 -10.03 -3.59
CA THR A 123 4.60 -11.49 -3.57
C THR A 123 3.64 -11.97 -2.49
N ALA A 124 3.72 -11.38 -1.29
CA ALA A 124 2.87 -11.77 -0.18
C ALA A 124 1.38 -11.47 -0.41
N ILE A 125 1.05 -10.35 -1.04
CA ILE A 125 -0.34 -9.99 -1.37
C ILE A 125 -0.87 -10.82 -2.53
N ALA A 126 -0.07 -11.05 -3.58
CA ALA A 126 -0.49 -11.79 -4.75
C ALA A 126 -0.69 -13.29 -4.48
N ASP A 127 0.23 -13.90 -3.74
CA ASP A 127 0.29 -15.36 -3.57
C ASP A 127 -0.25 -15.82 -2.20
N GLY A 128 -0.57 -14.91 -1.30
CA GLY A 128 -0.92 -15.21 0.09
C GLY A 128 0.23 -15.88 0.88
N ARG A 129 1.41 -15.94 0.29
CA ARG A 129 2.62 -16.54 0.86
C ARG A 129 3.77 -15.58 0.59
N GLY A 130 4.21 -14.86 1.60
CA GLY A 130 5.51 -14.22 1.50
C GLY A 130 6.57 -15.32 1.33
N GLU A 131 7.29 -15.36 0.21
CA GLU A 131 8.45 -16.23 0.12
C GLU A 131 9.38 -15.95 1.31
N GLU A 132 9.71 -17.00 2.04
CA GLU A 132 10.55 -16.97 3.22
C GLU A 132 12.05 -16.79 2.85
N LYS A 133 12.32 -15.96 1.84
CA LYS A 133 13.70 -15.52 1.62
C LYS A 133 14.07 -14.61 2.76
N SER A 134 15.01 -15.04 3.56
CA SER A 134 15.57 -14.23 4.63
C SER A 134 16.06 -12.91 4.03
N PHE A 135 15.36 -11.84 4.31
CA PHE A 135 15.78 -10.49 3.95
C PHE A 135 15.99 -9.71 5.25
N ASP A 136 17.08 -8.97 5.30
CA ASP A 136 17.48 -8.25 6.52
C ASP A 136 16.71 -6.94 6.72
N ALA A 137 15.94 -6.51 5.73
CA ALA A 137 15.22 -5.24 5.77
C ALA A 137 14.14 -5.20 6.86
N LEU A 138 13.36 -6.31 7.03
CA LEU A 138 12.32 -6.35 8.06
C LEU A 138 12.88 -6.31 9.49
N PRO A 139 13.91 -7.09 9.85
CA PRO A 139 14.60 -6.95 11.13
C PRO A 139 15.14 -5.52 11.37
N ARG A 140 15.75 -4.88 10.37
CA ARG A 140 16.22 -3.50 10.50
C ARG A 140 15.08 -2.53 10.78
N PHE A 141 13.97 -2.67 10.07
CA PHE A 141 12.78 -1.87 10.30
C PHE A 141 12.20 -2.11 11.70
N ALA A 142 12.17 -3.37 12.16
CA ALA A 142 11.74 -3.71 13.51
C ALA A 142 12.61 -3.04 14.60
N VAL A 143 13.92 -2.97 14.39
CA VAL A 143 14.84 -2.26 15.30
C VAL A 143 14.54 -0.77 15.33
N LEU A 144 14.33 -0.12 14.17
CA LEU A 144 13.96 1.31 14.10
C LEU A 144 12.67 1.61 14.87
N MET A 145 11.69 0.73 14.76
CA MET A 145 10.40 0.85 15.46
C MET A 145 10.45 0.37 16.90
N ARG A 146 11.55 -0.27 17.35
CA ARG A 146 11.66 -0.99 18.64
C ARG A 146 10.49 -1.97 18.83
N ALA A 147 10.15 -2.68 17.73
CA ALA A 147 9.07 -3.63 17.72
C ALA A 147 9.43 -4.88 18.53
N THR A 148 8.50 -5.32 19.37
CA THR A 148 8.59 -6.59 20.10
C THR A 148 7.89 -7.70 19.31
N ALA A 149 8.12 -8.96 19.68
CA ALA A 149 7.51 -10.08 18.98
C ALA A 149 5.98 -10.01 18.85
N PRO A 150 5.20 -9.61 19.88
CA PRO A 150 3.75 -9.41 19.74
C PRO A 150 3.34 -8.29 18.77
N GLU A 151 4.24 -7.39 18.42
CA GLU A 151 3.98 -6.24 17.56
C GLU A 151 4.39 -6.47 16.10
N MET A 152 5.13 -7.55 15.85
CA MET A 152 5.55 -7.89 14.49
C MET A 152 4.41 -8.01 13.49
N PRO A 153 3.24 -8.58 13.83
CA PRO A 153 2.10 -8.58 12.90
C PRO A 153 1.68 -7.18 12.43
N HIS A 154 1.70 -6.19 13.33
CA HIS A 154 1.37 -4.81 12.99
C HIS A 154 2.46 -4.13 12.14
N LEU A 155 3.74 -4.48 12.37
CA LEU A 155 4.83 -3.99 11.54
C LEU A 155 4.74 -4.58 10.13
N MET A 156 4.52 -5.89 10.04
CA MET A 156 4.35 -6.59 8.76
C MET A 156 3.15 -6.08 7.98
N ALA A 157 2.02 -5.83 8.65
CA ALA A 157 0.83 -5.25 8.02
C ALA A 157 1.12 -3.87 7.39
N PHE A 158 1.90 -3.02 8.09
CA PHE A 158 2.32 -1.75 7.51
C PHE A 158 3.19 -1.95 6.26
N VAL A 159 4.17 -2.84 6.35
CA VAL A 159 5.08 -3.15 5.23
C VAL A 159 4.29 -3.69 4.04
N LEU A 160 3.36 -4.63 4.27
CA LEU A 160 2.48 -5.17 3.22
C LEU A 160 1.70 -4.05 2.53
N GLY A 161 1.05 -3.20 3.30
CA GLY A 161 0.24 -2.12 2.76
C GLY A 161 1.06 -1.07 2.04
N ARG A 162 2.09 -0.54 2.69
CA ARG A 162 2.94 0.53 2.16
C ARG A 162 3.79 0.07 0.99
N GLY A 163 4.46 -1.08 1.14
CA GLY A 163 5.36 -1.62 0.13
C GLY A 163 4.63 -2.00 -1.15
N TYR A 164 3.46 -2.66 -1.05
CA TYR A 164 2.65 -2.98 -2.23
C TYR A 164 2.20 -1.72 -2.96
N ARG A 165 1.68 -0.75 -2.23
CA ARG A 165 1.20 0.50 -2.81
C ARG A 165 2.29 1.27 -3.53
N GLU A 166 3.48 1.39 -2.94
CA GLU A 166 4.61 2.07 -3.58
C GLU A 166 5.09 1.33 -4.84
N LEU A 167 5.19 -0.01 -4.80
CA LEU A 167 5.64 -0.79 -5.96
C LEU A 167 4.69 -0.68 -7.16
N VAL A 168 3.38 -0.63 -6.90
CA VAL A 168 2.37 -0.52 -7.98
C VAL A 168 2.28 0.92 -8.51
N SER A 169 2.81 1.91 -7.76
CA SER A 169 2.78 3.33 -8.13
C SER A 169 4.00 3.79 -8.92
N ASP A 170 5.08 3.00 -8.95
CA ASP A 170 6.31 3.25 -9.73
C ASP A 170 6.19 2.65 -11.14
#